data_a393b8098fb621aacb4757d85cf54271
#
_entry.id   a393b8098fb621aacb4757d85cf54271
#
_cell.length_a   1.000
_cell.length_b   1.000
_cell.length_c   1.000
_cell.angle_alpha   90.00
_cell.angle_beta   90.00
_cell.angle_gamma   90.00
#
_symmetry.space_group_name_H-M   'P 1'
#
loop_
_entity.id
_entity.type
_entity.pdbx_description
1 polymer ?
#
loop_
_entity_poly.entity_id
_entity_poly.type
_entity_poly.pdbx_seq_one_letter_code
_entity_poly.pdbx_strand_id
1 'polypeptide(L)'
;MKLSTSIFTVLLAILSFSSCDESSHNEHNHDSHGESDAKSMAISVHEESGKLAKEFHVRLASTFAKTPITDSTFTKLVSLDSRYVTWTKTMVKLPGTVCNHEEGELHVHDHAAEEKLAELSDEELLKLQNAIQEELKVLI
;
A
#
# COMPACT_ATOMS: atom_id res chain seq x y z
N MET A 1 9.15 5.66 -37.90
CA MET A 1 8.84 5.00 -36.62
C MET A 1 7.95 5.94 -35.82
N LYS A 2 6.68 5.56 -35.60
CA LYS A 2 5.72 6.42 -34.89
C LYS A 2 5.72 5.98 -33.41
N LEU A 3 6.16 6.87 -32.51
CA LEU A 3 6.01 6.68 -31.07
C LEU A 3 4.52 6.86 -30.71
N SER A 4 3.91 5.79 -30.22
CA SER A 4 2.56 5.85 -29.66
C SER A 4 2.69 6.18 -28.18
N THR A 5 2.41 7.44 -27.85
CA THR A 5 2.35 7.94 -26.48
C THR A 5 0.98 7.54 -25.90
N SER A 6 0.93 6.41 -25.17
CA SER A 6 -0.28 6.02 -24.44
C SER A 6 -0.33 6.80 -23.13
N ILE A 7 -1.12 7.85 -23.12
CA ILE A 7 -1.44 8.65 -21.93
C ILE A 7 -2.49 7.85 -21.16
N PHE A 8 -2.08 7.22 -20.05
CA PHE A 8 -2.98 6.62 -19.09
C PHE A 8 -3.63 7.75 -18.26
N THR A 9 -4.77 8.22 -18.75
CA THR A 9 -5.62 9.17 -18.00
C THR A 9 -6.43 8.35 -17.00
N VAL A 10 -6.01 8.31 -15.75
CA VAL A 10 -6.81 7.78 -14.65
C VAL A 10 -7.94 8.77 -14.40
N LEU A 11 -9.13 8.44 -14.92
CA LEU A 11 -10.35 9.19 -14.69
C LEU A 11 -10.88 8.86 -13.30
N LEU A 12 -10.66 9.77 -12.36
CA LEU A 12 -11.23 9.74 -11.01
C LEU A 12 -12.73 10.07 -11.12
N ALA A 13 -13.58 9.06 -11.24
CA ALA A 13 -15.02 9.23 -11.20
C ALA A 13 -15.48 9.31 -9.75
N ILE A 14 -15.76 10.52 -9.29
CA ILE A 14 -16.40 10.78 -7.99
C ILE A 14 -17.89 10.50 -8.19
N LEU A 15 -18.37 9.37 -7.68
CA LEU A 15 -19.80 9.09 -7.57
C LEU A 15 -20.33 9.71 -6.28
N SER A 16 -21.01 10.85 -6.41
CA SER A 16 -21.82 11.45 -5.37
C SER A 16 -23.07 10.62 -5.18
N PHE A 17 -23.20 9.89 -4.09
CA PHE A 17 -24.47 9.34 -3.63
C PHE A 17 -24.99 10.18 -2.48
N SER A 18 -25.91 11.09 -2.80
CA SER A 18 -26.85 11.65 -1.82
C SER A 18 -27.97 10.65 -1.65
N SER A 19 -28.13 10.11 -0.47
CA SER A 19 -29.40 9.56 -0.02
C SER A 19 -29.59 9.90 1.44
N CYS A 20 -30.48 10.84 1.69
CA CYS A 20 -31.16 10.97 2.97
C CYS A 20 -32.22 9.90 3.05
N ASP A 21 -32.29 9.17 4.14
CA ASP A 21 -33.59 8.80 4.69
C ASP A 21 -33.50 8.59 6.20
N GLU A 22 -34.61 8.78 6.81
CA GLU A 22 -34.93 9.27 8.13
C GLU A 22 -35.19 8.12 9.11
N SER A 23 -34.78 8.35 10.34
CA SER A 23 -35.42 7.91 11.60
C SER A 23 -35.54 6.43 11.92
N SER A 24 -34.76 5.99 12.91
CA SER A 24 -35.35 5.31 14.07
C SER A 24 -34.36 5.24 15.24
N HIS A 25 -34.78 5.81 16.40
CA HIS A 25 -34.13 5.66 17.69
C HIS A 25 -33.99 4.19 18.09
N ASN A 26 -32.78 3.77 18.46
CA ASN A 26 -32.58 2.81 19.55
C ASN A 26 -31.26 3.12 20.25
N GLU A 27 -31.41 3.68 21.47
CA GLU A 27 -30.32 3.72 22.44
C GLU A 27 -29.88 2.28 22.77
N HIS A 28 -28.66 1.92 22.43
CA HIS A 28 -27.91 0.94 23.20
C HIS A 28 -26.46 1.40 23.31
N ASN A 29 -26.21 1.93 24.51
CA ASN A 29 -24.90 2.10 25.12
C ASN A 29 -24.09 0.80 25.00
N HIS A 30 -23.01 0.81 24.22
CA HIS A 30 -21.83 0.00 24.48
C HIS A 30 -20.61 0.77 24.00
N ASP A 31 -20.02 1.56 24.92
CA ASP A 31 -18.63 1.95 24.84
C ASP A 31 -17.75 0.68 24.91
N SER A 32 -17.52 0.08 23.77
CA SER A 32 -16.34 -0.72 23.55
C SER A 32 -15.64 -0.12 22.36
N HIS A 33 -14.63 0.72 22.60
CA HIS A 33 -13.64 1.10 21.62
C HIS A 33 -12.82 -0.16 21.23
N GLY A 34 -13.50 -1.14 20.65
CA GLY A 34 -12.90 -2.22 19.89
C GLY A 34 -12.50 -1.61 18.56
N GLU A 35 -11.23 -1.73 18.22
CA GLU A 35 -10.76 -1.50 16.87
C GLU A 35 -11.67 -2.26 15.90
N SER A 36 -12.14 -1.60 14.82
CA SER A 36 -13.04 -2.27 13.87
C SER A 36 -12.32 -3.43 13.19
N ASP A 37 -13.07 -4.49 12.84
CA ASP A 37 -12.49 -5.63 12.13
C ASP A 37 -11.78 -5.18 10.85
N ALA A 38 -12.31 -4.18 10.14
CA ALA A 38 -11.71 -3.64 8.93
C ALA A 38 -10.36 -2.97 9.20
N LYS A 39 -10.21 -2.22 10.29
CA LYS A 39 -8.96 -1.60 10.66
C LYS A 39 -7.90 -2.63 11.04
N SER A 40 -8.26 -3.61 11.86
CA SER A 40 -7.37 -4.72 12.22
C SER A 40 -6.90 -5.49 10.98
N MET A 41 -7.80 -5.73 10.03
CA MET A 41 -7.46 -6.37 8.75
C MET A 41 -6.54 -5.48 7.91
N ALA A 42 -6.77 -4.15 7.85
CA ALA A 42 -5.91 -3.23 7.12
C ALA A 42 -4.47 -3.25 7.66
N ILE A 43 -4.31 -3.25 8.98
CA ILE A 43 -3.01 -3.37 9.65
C ILE A 43 -2.35 -4.70 9.29
N SER A 44 -3.08 -5.81 9.37
CA SER A 44 -2.55 -7.14 9.02
C SER A 44 -2.06 -7.22 7.57
N VAL A 45 -2.85 -6.69 6.61
CA VAL A 45 -2.47 -6.65 5.19
C VAL A 45 -1.22 -5.77 4.98
N HIS A 46 -1.12 -4.65 5.68
CA HIS A 46 0.05 -3.78 5.64
C HIS A 46 1.32 -4.50 6.12
N GLU A 47 1.25 -5.15 7.27
CA GLU A 47 2.38 -5.90 7.84
C GLU A 47 2.80 -7.07 6.94
N GLU A 48 1.84 -7.81 6.39
CA GLU A 48 2.11 -8.89 5.45
C GLU A 48 2.81 -8.38 4.19
N SER A 49 2.34 -7.25 3.66
CA SER A 49 2.95 -6.59 2.50
C SER A 49 4.40 -6.19 2.78
N GLY A 50 4.68 -5.67 3.98
CA GLY A 50 6.04 -5.35 4.42
C GLY A 50 6.95 -6.58 4.48
N LYS A 51 6.45 -7.72 4.98
CA LYS A 51 7.21 -8.99 5.01
C LYS A 51 7.53 -9.49 3.59
N LEU A 52 6.51 -9.54 2.73
CA LEU A 52 6.68 -9.95 1.32
C LEU A 52 7.67 -9.05 0.56
N ALA A 53 7.59 -7.76 0.79
CA ALA A 53 8.49 -6.79 0.19
C ALA A 53 9.95 -6.99 0.64
N LYS A 54 10.17 -7.23 1.93
CA LYS A 54 11.49 -7.51 2.50
C LYS A 54 12.09 -8.80 1.91
N GLU A 55 11.31 -9.87 1.83
CA GLU A 55 11.75 -11.13 1.20
C GLU A 55 12.06 -10.95 -0.28
N PHE A 56 11.23 -10.20 -1.00
CA PHE A 56 11.48 -9.89 -2.40
C PHE A 56 12.76 -9.09 -2.58
N HIS A 57 13.00 -8.06 -1.76
CA HIS A 57 14.22 -7.27 -1.81
C HIS A 57 15.49 -8.11 -1.62
N VAL A 58 15.48 -9.02 -0.65
CA VAL A 58 16.60 -9.94 -0.42
C VAL A 58 16.87 -10.82 -1.65
N ARG A 59 15.81 -11.36 -2.28
CA ARG A 59 15.93 -12.16 -3.50
C ARG A 59 16.47 -11.33 -4.67
N LEU A 60 15.94 -10.11 -4.83
CA LEU A 60 16.36 -9.19 -5.89
C LEU A 60 17.83 -8.82 -5.74
N ALA A 61 18.29 -8.43 -4.55
CA ALA A 61 19.67 -8.12 -4.24
C ALA A 61 20.60 -9.33 -4.52
N SER A 62 20.18 -10.54 -4.10
CA SER A 62 20.93 -11.77 -4.40
C SER A 62 21.03 -12.05 -5.90
N THR A 63 19.98 -11.72 -6.67
CA THR A 63 19.98 -11.89 -8.12
C THR A 63 20.92 -10.89 -8.79
N PHE A 64 20.88 -9.63 -8.37
CA PHE A 64 21.82 -8.62 -8.85
C PHE A 64 23.28 -9.04 -8.62
N ALA A 65 23.61 -9.53 -7.42
CA ALA A 65 24.97 -9.94 -7.09
C ALA A 65 25.51 -11.09 -7.98
N LYS A 66 24.61 -11.87 -8.58
CA LYS A 66 24.96 -13.02 -9.44
C LYS A 66 24.87 -12.72 -10.93
N THR A 67 24.28 -11.60 -11.32
CA THR A 67 24.03 -11.25 -12.73
C THR A 67 25.09 -10.27 -13.22
N PRO A 68 25.96 -10.64 -14.17
CA PRO A 68 26.92 -9.71 -14.74
C PRO A 68 26.24 -8.53 -15.42
N ILE A 69 26.85 -7.35 -15.36
CA ILE A 69 26.31 -6.14 -15.99
C ILE A 69 26.17 -6.27 -17.52
N THR A 70 26.93 -7.18 -18.12
CA THR A 70 26.89 -7.50 -19.56
C THR A 70 25.77 -8.47 -19.93
N ASP A 71 25.11 -9.07 -18.94
CA ASP A 71 23.97 -9.96 -19.17
C ASP A 71 22.74 -9.19 -19.65
N SER A 72 22.06 -9.69 -20.66
CA SER A 72 20.86 -9.07 -21.23
C SER A 72 19.71 -8.95 -20.22
N THR A 73 19.72 -9.76 -19.15
CA THR A 73 18.72 -9.72 -18.08
C THR A 73 18.97 -8.60 -17.07
N PHE A 74 20.20 -8.05 -17.01
CA PHE A 74 20.56 -7.01 -16.04
C PHE A 74 19.68 -5.77 -16.17
N THR A 75 19.39 -5.33 -17.40
CA THR A 75 18.48 -4.19 -17.63
C THR A 75 17.07 -4.45 -17.10
N LYS A 76 16.59 -5.69 -17.18
CA LYS A 76 15.28 -6.07 -16.63
C LYS A 76 15.29 -6.01 -15.10
N LEU A 77 16.37 -6.44 -14.46
CA LEU A 77 16.55 -6.34 -13.02
C LEU A 77 16.55 -4.88 -12.55
N VAL A 78 17.25 -3.98 -13.27
CA VAL A 78 17.25 -2.55 -12.96
C VAL A 78 15.84 -1.96 -13.07
N SER A 79 15.09 -2.33 -14.10
CA SER A 79 13.71 -1.89 -14.26
C SER A 79 12.80 -2.41 -13.13
N LEU A 80 13.00 -3.66 -12.71
CA LEU A 80 12.25 -4.28 -11.62
C LEU A 80 12.56 -3.61 -10.28
N ASP A 81 13.83 -3.34 -10.00
CA ASP A 81 14.28 -2.62 -8.82
C ASP A 81 13.67 -1.20 -8.76
N SER A 82 13.70 -0.47 -9.86
CA SER A 82 13.10 0.86 -9.96
C SER A 82 11.59 0.85 -9.66
N ARG A 83 10.87 -0.17 -10.15
CA ARG A 83 9.44 -0.35 -9.85
C ARG A 83 9.22 -0.69 -8.37
N TYR A 84 10.06 -1.55 -7.81
CA TYR A 84 10.01 -1.89 -6.40
C TYR A 84 10.27 -0.66 -5.51
N VAL A 85 11.31 0.14 -5.79
CA VAL A 85 11.58 1.40 -5.08
C VAL A 85 10.41 2.38 -5.18
N THR A 86 9.70 2.41 -6.33
CA THR A 86 8.50 3.23 -6.48
C THR A 86 7.36 2.71 -5.60
N TRP A 87 7.16 1.39 -5.57
CA TRP A 87 6.14 0.77 -4.74
C TRP A 87 6.44 0.98 -3.23
N THR A 88 7.69 0.90 -2.77
CA THR A 88 8.01 1.10 -1.33
C THR A 88 7.55 2.46 -0.80
N LYS A 89 7.42 3.46 -1.65
CA LYS A 89 6.89 4.79 -1.28
C LYS A 89 5.41 4.79 -0.92
N THR A 90 4.68 3.74 -1.29
CA THR A 90 3.26 3.56 -0.93
C THR A 90 3.08 2.96 0.47
N MET A 91 4.17 2.40 1.05
CA MET A 91 4.18 1.84 2.39
C MET A 91 4.31 2.94 3.45
N VAL A 92 3.29 3.79 3.54
CA VAL A 92 3.20 4.85 4.54
C VAL A 92 2.67 4.28 5.84
N LYS A 93 3.20 4.77 6.96
CA LYS A 93 2.75 4.36 8.31
C LYS A 93 1.23 4.52 8.43
N LEU A 94 0.56 3.49 8.97
CA LEU A 94 -0.89 3.53 9.19
C LEU A 94 -1.25 4.31 10.46
N PRO A 95 -2.41 5.02 10.46
CA PRO A 95 -2.91 5.71 11.64
C PRO A 95 -3.14 4.75 12.82
N GLY A 96 -2.64 5.15 13.98
CA GLY A 96 -2.80 4.38 15.22
C GLY A 96 -1.80 3.24 15.41
N THR A 97 -0.89 2.99 14.45
CA THR A 97 0.19 2.01 14.64
C THR A 97 1.39 2.64 15.35
N VAL A 98 2.06 1.84 16.17
CA VAL A 98 3.31 2.25 16.84
C VAL A 98 4.47 1.85 15.94
N CYS A 99 5.36 2.79 15.65
CA CYS A 99 6.62 2.47 14.98
C CYS A 99 7.57 1.83 16.00
N ASN A 100 7.75 0.54 15.92
CA ASN A 100 8.92 -0.09 16.52
C ASN A 100 10.06 0.10 15.52
N HIS A 101 10.94 1.06 15.76
CA HIS A 101 12.10 1.31 14.90
C HIS A 101 13.14 0.19 15.01
N GLU A 102 12.69 -1.05 14.78
CA GLU A 102 13.63 -2.14 14.56
C GLU A 102 14.22 -2.01 13.15
N GLU A 103 15.53 -2.22 13.04
CA GLU A 103 16.24 -2.13 11.76
C GLU A 103 15.54 -3.01 10.71
N GLY A 104 14.98 -2.38 9.68
CA GLY A 104 14.38 -3.07 8.53
C GLY A 104 12.86 -2.98 8.41
N GLU A 105 12.17 -2.15 9.18
CA GLU A 105 10.77 -1.82 8.89
C GLU A 105 10.67 -1.00 7.59
N LEU A 106 9.84 -1.51 6.69
CA LEU A 106 9.63 -0.93 5.37
C LEU A 106 8.40 -0.02 5.43
N HIS A 107 8.55 1.17 6.01
CA HIS A 107 7.54 2.21 5.91
C HIS A 107 8.18 3.59 5.76
N VAL A 108 7.45 4.45 5.06
CA VAL A 108 7.87 5.84 4.82
C VAL A 108 7.17 6.74 5.83
N HIS A 109 7.94 7.56 6.54
CA HIS A 109 7.40 8.66 7.34
C HIS A 109 7.10 9.85 6.43
N ASP A 110 5.88 9.92 5.94
CA ASP A 110 5.34 11.05 5.21
C ASP A 110 4.11 11.57 5.97
N HIS A 111 4.32 12.59 6.79
CA HIS A 111 3.25 13.15 7.64
C HIS A 111 2.05 13.63 6.82
N ALA A 112 2.26 14.16 5.62
CA ALA A 112 1.16 14.61 4.76
C ALA A 112 0.35 13.42 4.22
N ALA A 113 1.00 12.29 3.94
CA ALA A 113 0.31 11.06 3.57
C ALA A 113 -0.36 10.39 4.78
N GLU A 114 0.29 10.39 5.95
CA GLU A 114 -0.27 9.88 7.22
C GLU A 114 -1.56 10.62 7.58
N GLU A 115 -1.59 11.96 7.46
CA GLU A 115 -2.79 12.78 7.69
C GLU A 115 -3.94 12.38 6.75
N LYS A 116 -3.67 12.18 5.46
CA LYS A 116 -4.67 11.73 4.50
C LYS A 116 -5.19 10.32 4.78
N LEU A 117 -4.32 9.42 5.25
CA LEU A 117 -4.74 8.09 5.66
C LEU A 117 -5.65 8.14 6.89
N ALA A 118 -5.43 9.10 7.79
CA ALA A 118 -6.26 9.29 8.97
C ALA A 118 -7.68 9.84 8.66
N GLU A 119 -7.88 10.40 7.47
CA GLU A 119 -9.19 10.86 6.99
C GLU A 119 -10.04 9.73 6.38
N LEU A 120 -9.44 8.57 6.08
CA LEU A 120 -10.13 7.43 5.49
C LEU A 120 -10.95 6.68 6.54
N SER A 121 -12.10 6.14 6.13
CA SER A 121 -12.79 5.13 6.92
C SER A 121 -11.98 3.84 6.98
N ASP A 122 -12.26 2.99 7.96
CA ASP A 122 -11.54 1.73 8.14
C ASP A 122 -11.69 0.80 6.91
N GLU A 123 -12.85 0.80 6.25
CA GLU A 123 -13.11 0.05 5.03
C GLU A 123 -12.33 0.61 3.83
N GLU A 124 -12.22 1.93 3.71
CA GLU A 124 -11.41 2.56 2.67
C GLU A 124 -9.93 2.28 2.87
N LEU A 125 -9.47 2.32 4.13
CA LEU A 125 -8.10 1.98 4.49
C LEU A 125 -7.79 0.53 4.13
N LEU A 126 -8.68 -0.42 4.47
CA LEU A 126 -8.53 -1.83 4.11
C LEU A 126 -8.48 -2.02 2.59
N LYS A 127 -9.37 -1.36 1.85
CA LYS A 127 -9.38 -1.41 0.39
C LYS A 127 -8.08 -0.88 -0.22
N LEU A 128 -7.56 0.21 0.33
CA LEU A 128 -6.28 0.77 -0.09
C LEU A 128 -5.12 -0.19 0.18
N GLN A 129 -5.05 -0.78 1.38
CA GLN A 129 -3.99 -1.73 1.72
C GLN A 129 -4.02 -2.98 0.85
N ASN A 130 -5.21 -3.51 0.54
CA ASN A 130 -5.34 -4.61 -0.41
C ASN A 130 -4.84 -4.24 -1.81
N ALA A 131 -5.14 -3.03 -2.30
CA ALA A 131 -4.66 -2.58 -3.60
C ALA A 131 -3.12 -2.47 -3.65
N ILE A 132 -2.50 -1.93 -2.59
CA ILE A 132 -1.03 -1.85 -2.45
C ILE A 132 -0.41 -3.26 -2.44
N GLN A 133 -1.02 -4.21 -1.73
CA GLN A 133 -0.56 -5.59 -1.70
C GLN A 133 -0.66 -6.27 -3.08
N GLU A 134 -1.76 -6.06 -3.80
CA GLU A 134 -1.91 -6.61 -5.15
C GLU A 134 -0.88 -6.03 -6.14
N GLU A 135 -0.56 -4.74 -6.04
CA GLU A 135 0.54 -4.15 -6.82
C GLU A 135 1.88 -4.83 -6.53
N LEU A 136 2.18 -5.13 -5.26
CA LEU A 136 3.38 -5.88 -4.88
C LEU A 136 3.37 -7.27 -5.51
N LYS A 137 2.26 -8.00 -5.43
CA LYS A 137 2.13 -9.36 -5.99
C LYS A 137 2.38 -9.40 -7.51
N VAL A 138 2.10 -8.30 -8.21
CA VAL A 138 2.43 -8.17 -9.64
C VAL A 138 3.92 -7.94 -9.88
N LEU A 139 4.66 -7.43 -8.88
CA LEU A 139 6.11 -7.21 -8.99
C LEU A 139 6.92 -8.47 -8.73
N ILE A 140 6.45 -9.34 -7.84
CA ILE A 140 7.20 -10.50 -7.31
C ILE A 140 6.88 -11.79 -8.07
#